data_187b8488cd2420939fccfd6b9016a222
#
_entry.id   187b8488cd2420939fccfd6b9016a222
#
_cell.length_a   1.000
_cell.length_b   1.000
_cell.length_c   1.000
_cell.angle_alpha   90.00
_cell.angle_beta   90.00
_cell.angle_gamma   90.00
#
_symmetry.space_group_name_H-M   'P 1'
#
loop_
_entity.id
_entity.type
_entity.pdbx_description
1 polymer ?
#
loop_
_entity_poly.entity_id
_entity_poly.type
_entity_poly.pdbx_seq_one_letter_code
_entity_poly.pdbx_strand_id
1 'polypeptide(L)'
;LEALEQTIRQHRIKMVMVNPSFQNPTGTVMPLRKREQLVKVCQTYQVPILEDDVFGQLSFIPKTEIPPLKKLDPDNVLYIGSLSKILGSTTKIGWLSAPASVTKQIAEARKMMDVSLSIFPQMLAKMAIEDPSFSEKITLLNKQVEQRATAVYQVFKSLPEWEVSPVKGGFYLWAHWRQGALKPEDWQVFLREGVLVAPSVAFSEKRGSIRLNCSRISPEEMPLFCERMVRITRQLSENRQTKIEQ
;
A
#
# COMPACT_ATOMS: atom_id res chain seq x y z
N LEU A 1 12.96 14.80 -2.81
CA LEU A 1 13.84 14.35 -3.91
C LEU A 1 15.29 14.80 -3.71
N GLU A 2 15.53 15.95 -3.11
CA GLU A 2 16.88 16.43 -2.79
C GLU A 2 17.67 15.41 -1.96
N ALA A 3 17.05 14.87 -0.90
CA ALA A 3 17.67 13.83 -0.09
C ALA A 3 17.99 12.56 -0.91
N LEU A 4 17.14 12.17 -1.87
CA LEU A 4 17.42 11.06 -2.77
C LEU A 4 18.64 11.35 -3.65
N GLU A 5 18.67 12.53 -4.27
CA GLU A 5 19.78 12.94 -5.11
C GLU A 5 21.10 13.00 -4.32
N GLN A 6 21.07 13.57 -3.12
CA GLN A 6 22.21 13.58 -2.21
C GLN A 6 22.67 12.16 -1.86
N THR A 7 21.73 11.25 -1.54
CA THR A 7 22.05 9.84 -1.24
C THR A 7 22.70 9.15 -2.43
N ILE A 8 22.18 9.37 -3.65
CA ILE A 8 22.76 8.80 -4.88
C ILE A 8 24.21 9.31 -5.08
N ARG A 9 24.46 10.62 -4.84
CA ARG A 9 25.80 11.20 -4.97
C ARG A 9 26.79 10.69 -3.92
N GLN A 10 26.33 10.49 -2.69
CA GLN A 10 27.18 10.09 -1.57
C GLN A 10 27.44 8.59 -1.49
N HIS A 11 26.54 7.78 -2.06
CA HIS A 11 26.58 6.33 -1.96
C HIS A 11 26.50 5.69 -3.37
N ARG A 12 27.07 4.49 -3.50
CA ARG A 12 26.98 3.71 -4.74
C ARG A 12 25.60 3.05 -4.88
N ILE A 13 24.55 3.84 -5.00
CA ILE A 13 23.20 3.34 -5.16
C ILE A 13 23.08 2.59 -6.50
N LYS A 14 22.57 1.37 -6.46
CA LYS A 14 22.41 0.51 -7.64
C LYS A 14 21.01 0.47 -8.18
N MET A 15 20.01 0.79 -7.36
CA MET A 15 18.62 0.78 -7.71
C MET A 15 17.81 1.59 -6.69
N VAL A 16 16.76 2.26 -7.14
CA VAL A 16 15.78 2.93 -6.30
C VAL A 16 14.48 2.13 -6.36
N MET A 17 14.07 1.54 -5.23
CA MET A 17 12.77 0.86 -5.13
C MET A 17 11.73 1.82 -4.56
N VAL A 18 10.59 1.93 -5.24
CA VAL A 18 9.48 2.79 -4.82
C VAL A 18 8.13 2.11 -5.00
N ASN A 19 7.19 2.44 -4.11
CA ASN A 19 5.77 2.11 -4.25
C ASN A 19 5.01 3.44 -4.40
N PRO A 20 4.85 3.96 -5.64
CA PRO A 20 4.36 5.31 -5.85
C PRO A 20 2.83 5.44 -5.80
N SER A 21 2.12 4.33 -5.89
CA SER A 21 0.65 4.29 -5.91
C SER A 21 0.12 3.49 -4.73
N PHE A 22 -0.68 4.14 -3.87
CA PHE A 22 -1.33 3.50 -2.71
C PHE A 22 -0.33 2.79 -1.80
N GLN A 23 0.73 3.51 -1.46
CA GLN A 23 1.90 3.02 -0.77
C GLN A 23 1.53 2.21 0.49
N ASN A 24 2.13 1.05 0.65
CA ASN A 24 2.01 0.26 1.86
C ASN A 24 3.16 0.61 2.83
N PRO A 25 2.87 1.14 4.05
CA PRO A 25 1.58 1.09 4.75
C PRO A 25 0.71 2.36 4.65
N THR A 26 1.21 3.46 4.12
CA THR A 26 0.66 4.82 4.33
C THR A 26 -0.56 5.16 3.45
N GLY A 27 -0.85 4.37 2.41
CA GLY A 27 -1.89 4.67 1.43
C GLY A 27 -1.60 5.91 0.56
N THR A 28 -0.41 6.51 0.69
CA THR A 28 -0.07 7.73 -0.05
C THR A 28 0.07 7.48 -1.55
N VAL A 29 -0.17 8.53 -2.32
CA VAL A 29 -0.03 8.55 -3.78
C VAL A 29 0.99 9.60 -4.15
N MET A 30 2.01 9.22 -4.89
CA MET A 30 3.01 10.15 -5.42
C MET A 30 2.38 10.96 -6.57
N PRO A 31 2.30 12.31 -6.46
CA PRO A 31 1.75 13.16 -7.52
C PRO A 31 2.59 13.08 -8.80
N LEU A 32 1.96 13.31 -9.97
CA LEU A 32 2.60 13.24 -11.30
C LEU A 32 3.91 14.02 -11.34
N ARG A 33 3.92 15.28 -10.91
CA ARG A 33 5.13 16.11 -10.88
C ARG A 33 6.28 15.46 -10.11
N LYS A 34 6.00 14.78 -8.99
CA LYS A 34 7.05 14.05 -8.23
C LYS A 34 7.52 12.80 -8.95
N ARG A 35 6.63 12.10 -9.70
CA ARG A 35 7.00 10.96 -10.53
C ARG A 35 7.96 11.37 -11.64
N GLU A 36 7.64 12.45 -12.36
CA GLU A 36 8.50 13.01 -13.41
C GLU A 36 9.87 13.44 -12.87
N GLN A 37 9.89 14.12 -11.72
CA GLN A 37 11.13 14.52 -11.08
C GLN A 37 11.97 13.33 -10.60
N LEU A 38 11.34 12.28 -10.05
CA LEU A 38 12.02 11.06 -9.64
C LEU A 38 12.69 10.38 -10.84
N VAL A 39 11.93 10.20 -11.92
CA VAL A 39 12.45 9.62 -13.18
C VAL A 39 13.63 10.43 -13.69
N LYS A 40 13.50 11.76 -13.76
CA LYS A 40 14.58 12.64 -14.22
C LYS A 40 15.85 12.51 -13.38
N VAL A 41 15.74 12.48 -12.05
CA VAL A 41 16.89 12.28 -11.16
C VAL A 41 17.54 10.93 -11.43
N CYS A 42 16.78 9.86 -11.48
CA CYS A 42 17.30 8.51 -11.71
C CYS A 42 17.94 8.35 -13.09
N GLN A 43 17.39 8.97 -14.13
CA GLN A 43 18.00 9.04 -15.48
C GLN A 43 19.35 9.77 -15.45
N THR A 44 19.42 10.94 -14.81
CA THR A 44 20.64 11.73 -14.72
C THR A 44 21.80 10.94 -14.11
N TYR A 45 21.52 10.11 -13.12
CA TYR A 45 22.53 9.29 -12.43
C TYR A 45 22.61 7.86 -12.92
N GLN A 46 21.88 7.50 -13.97
CA GLN A 46 21.83 6.14 -14.53
C GLN A 46 21.48 5.07 -13.49
N VAL A 47 20.60 5.41 -12.55
CA VAL A 47 20.13 4.49 -11.51
C VAL A 47 18.76 3.95 -11.91
N PRO A 48 18.58 2.64 -12.09
CA PRO A 48 17.30 2.05 -12.43
C PRO A 48 16.29 2.19 -11.28
N ILE A 49 15.01 2.28 -11.65
CA ILE A 49 13.89 2.32 -10.71
C ILE A 49 13.19 0.97 -10.73
N LEU A 50 12.95 0.39 -9.54
CA LEU A 50 12.02 -0.71 -9.35
C LEU A 50 10.70 -0.16 -8.82
N GLU A 51 9.69 -0.14 -9.69
CA GLU A 51 8.34 0.31 -9.35
C GLU A 51 7.51 -0.87 -8.84
N ASP A 52 7.11 -0.82 -7.57
CA ASP A 52 6.16 -1.75 -6.98
C ASP A 52 4.74 -1.17 -7.11
N ASP A 53 3.96 -1.70 -8.06
CA ASP A 53 2.59 -1.25 -8.37
C ASP A 53 1.54 -2.36 -8.16
N VAL A 54 1.72 -3.18 -7.12
CA VAL A 54 0.82 -4.31 -6.79
C VAL A 54 -0.61 -3.88 -6.44
N PHE A 55 -0.83 -2.60 -6.15
CA PHE A 55 -2.15 -2.01 -5.89
C PHE A 55 -2.70 -1.17 -7.05
N GLY A 56 -1.98 -1.01 -8.15
CA GLY A 56 -2.34 -0.09 -9.24
C GLY A 56 -3.71 -0.34 -9.90
N GLN A 57 -4.27 -1.54 -9.78
CA GLN A 57 -5.63 -1.84 -10.23
C GLN A 57 -6.72 -1.41 -9.23
N LEU A 58 -6.36 -1.14 -7.97
CA LEU A 58 -7.28 -0.75 -6.89
C LEU A 58 -7.28 0.77 -6.72
N SER A 59 -7.59 1.51 -7.78
CA SER A 59 -7.58 2.97 -7.83
C SER A 59 -9.01 3.53 -7.73
N PHE A 60 -9.20 4.52 -6.84
CA PHE A 60 -10.44 5.30 -6.73
C PHE A 60 -10.33 6.64 -7.47
N ILE A 61 -9.15 6.93 -8.02
CA ILE A 61 -8.89 8.12 -8.84
C ILE A 61 -8.54 7.71 -10.28
N PRO A 62 -8.74 8.60 -11.26
CA PRO A 62 -8.43 8.30 -12.66
C PRO A 62 -6.95 7.91 -12.84
N LYS A 63 -6.69 6.83 -13.57
CA LYS A 63 -5.32 6.37 -13.86
C LYS A 63 -4.50 7.37 -14.68
N THR A 64 -5.16 8.29 -15.37
CA THR A 64 -4.51 9.38 -16.10
C THR A 64 -3.80 10.37 -15.18
N GLU A 65 -4.27 10.50 -13.93
CA GLU A 65 -3.65 11.39 -12.93
C GLU A 65 -2.41 10.77 -12.29
N ILE A 66 -2.30 9.44 -12.32
CA ILE A 66 -1.21 8.69 -11.68
C ILE A 66 -0.63 7.62 -12.63
N PRO A 67 -0.12 8.00 -13.80
CA PRO A 67 0.49 7.03 -14.70
C PRO A 67 1.64 6.31 -13.99
N PRO A 68 1.84 4.99 -14.22
CA PRO A 68 3.00 4.29 -13.66
C PRO A 68 4.31 4.93 -14.15
N LEU A 69 5.36 4.86 -13.33
CA LEU A 69 6.69 5.37 -13.70
C LEU A 69 7.22 4.68 -14.97
N LYS A 70 6.88 3.41 -15.15
CA LYS A 70 7.18 2.64 -16.37
C LYS A 70 6.69 3.30 -17.65
N LYS A 71 5.56 4.03 -17.60
CA LYS A 71 5.05 4.79 -18.74
C LYS A 71 5.86 6.05 -19.01
N LEU A 72 6.48 6.62 -17.97
CA LEU A 72 7.31 7.83 -18.07
C LEU A 72 8.73 7.52 -18.55
N ASP A 73 9.25 6.36 -18.19
CA ASP A 73 10.58 5.89 -18.59
C ASP A 73 10.58 4.37 -18.83
N PRO A 74 10.25 3.93 -20.05
CA PRO A 74 10.13 2.51 -20.37
C PRO A 74 11.44 1.72 -20.23
N ASP A 75 12.59 2.37 -20.39
CA ASP A 75 13.88 1.68 -20.45
C ASP A 75 14.56 1.55 -19.09
N ASN A 76 14.39 2.53 -18.20
CA ASN A 76 15.07 2.57 -16.91
C ASN A 76 14.17 2.10 -15.74
N VAL A 77 12.84 1.95 -15.95
CA VAL A 77 11.92 1.47 -14.93
C VAL A 77 11.63 -0.02 -15.10
N LEU A 78 11.86 -0.79 -14.05
CA LEU A 78 11.43 -2.17 -13.88
C LEU A 78 10.09 -2.13 -13.12
N TYR A 79 9.02 -2.60 -13.74
CA TYR A 79 7.66 -2.54 -13.18
C TYR A 79 7.21 -3.89 -12.66
N ILE A 80 6.76 -3.92 -11.41
CA ILE A 80 6.15 -5.09 -10.77
C ILE A 80 4.64 -4.86 -10.63
N GLY A 81 3.85 -5.77 -11.23
CA GLY A 81 2.41 -5.84 -11.04
C GLY A 81 1.98 -7.16 -10.40
N SER A 82 0.75 -7.22 -9.90
CA SER A 82 0.19 -8.42 -9.28
C SER A 82 -1.32 -8.49 -9.44
N LEU A 83 -1.84 -9.71 -9.64
CA LEU A 83 -3.27 -10.02 -9.58
C LEU A 83 -3.71 -10.53 -8.21
N SER A 84 -2.79 -10.80 -7.30
CA SER A 84 -3.11 -11.34 -5.96
C SER A 84 -3.99 -10.42 -5.12
N LYS A 85 -3.98 -9.12 -5.40
CA LYS A 85 -4.83 -8.13 -4.69
C LYS A 85 -6.24 -8.03 -5.26
N ILE A 86 -6.45 -8.55 -6.46
CA ILE A 86 -7.71 -8.52 -7.20
C ILE A 86 -8.40 -9.89 -7.16
N LEU A 87 -7.66 -10.95 -7.47
CA LEU A 87 -8.17 -12.33 -7.54
C LEU A 87 -8.09 -13.08 -6.20
N GLY A 88 -7.52 -12.45 -5.17
CA GLY A 88 -7.32 -13.06 -3.85
C GLY A 88 -5.86 -13.42 -3.57
N SER A 89 -5.48 -13.34 -2.30
CA SER A 89 -4.10 -13.51 -1.82
C SER A 89 -3.51 -14.91 -2.07
N THR A 90 -4.35 -15.92 -2.25
CA THR A 90 -3.97 -17.30 -2.54
C THR A 90 -3.52 -17.50 -3.98
N THR A 91 -3.91 -16.62 -4.90
CA THR A 91 -3.53 -16.69 -6.33
C THR A 91 -2.01 -16.56 -6.51
N LYS A 92 -1.34 -15.75 -5.69
CA LYS A 92 0.12 -15.54 -5.68
C LYS A 92 0.74 -15.41 -7.08
N ILE A 93 0.12 -14.59 -7.94
CA ILE A 93 0.56 -14.31 -9.28
C ILE A 93 0.97 -12.85 -9.42
N GLY A 94 2.12 -12.63 -10.03
CA GLY A 94 2.64 -11.31 -10.37
C GLY A 94 3.50 -11.38 -11.62
N TRP A 95 3.87 -10.24 -12.16
CA TRP A 95 4.72 -10.13 -13.34
C TRP A 95 5.73 -9.01 -13.19
N LEU A 96 6.80 -9.13 -13.95
CA LEU A 96 7.81 -8.10 -14.13
C LEU A 96 7.80 -7.63 -15.59
N SER A 97 7.70 -6.33 -15.80
CA SER A 97 7.95 -5.68 -17.09
C SER A 97 9.27 -4.90 -17.01
N ALA A 98 10.26 -5.36 -17.75
CA ALA A 98 11.61 -4.81 -17.78
C ALA A 98 12.24 -4.98 -19.17
N PRO A 99 13.39 -4.33 -19.48
CA PRO A 99 14.13 -4.59 -20.70
C PRO A 99 14.46 -6.08 -20.87
N ALA A 100 14.50 -6.55 -22.14
CA ALA A 100 14.68 -7.96 -22.46
C ALA A 100 15.96 -8.58 -21.84
N SER A 101 17.04 -7.81 -21.76
CA SER A 101 18.28 -8.24 -21.12
C SER A 101 18.12 -8.55 -19.64
N VAL A 102 17.33 -7.73 -18.92
CA VAL A 102 17.04 -7.91 -17.49
C VAL A 102 16.10 -9.09 -17.26
N THR A 103 15.01 -9.17 -18.04
CA THR A 103 14.06 -10.28 -17.92
C THR A 103 14.70 -11.63 -18.20
N LYS A 104 15.64 -11.71 -19.18
CA LYS A 104 16.39 -12.93 -19.46
C LYS A 104 17.25 -13.35 -18.26
N GLN A 105 18.00 -12.43 -17.66
CA GLN A 105 18.83 -12.73 -16.48
C GLN A 105 18.00 -13.19 -15.28
N ILE A 106 16.87 -12.52 -15.03
CA ILE A 106 15.95 -12.90 -13.94
C ILE A 106 15.33 -14.28 -14.22
N ALA A 107 14.96 -14.58 -15.45
CA ALA A 107 14.42 -15.88 -15.83
C ALA A 107 15.46 -17.01 -15.60
N GLU A 108 16.73 -16.77 -15.96
CA GLU A 108 17.81 -17.74 -15.70
C GLU A 108 18.06 -17.91 -14.18
N ALA A 109 18.16 -16.82 -13.43
CA ALA A 109 18.33 -16.89 -11.98
C ALA A 109 17.15 -17.65 -11.32
N ARG A 110 15.93 -17.45 -11.80
CA ARG A 110 14.76 -18.13 -11.30
C ARG A 110 14.77 -19.64 -11.51
N LYS A 111 15.26 -20.11 -12.65
CA LYS A 111 15.42 -21.57 -12.90
C LYS A 111 16.32 -22.26 -11.86
N MET A 112 17.24 -21.50 -11.27
CA MET A 112 18.12 -22.01 -10.22
C MET A 112 17.45 -22.00 -8.83
N MET A 113 16.39 -21.19 -8.63
CA MET A 113 15.69 -21.07 -7.35
C MET A 113 14.49 -22.01 -7.24
N ASP A 114 13.80 -22.25 -8.36
CA ASP A 114 12.54 -23.00 -8.43
C ASP A 114 12.53 -23.87 -9.67
N VAL A 115 12.28 -25.18 -9.52
CA VAL A 115 12.26 -26.13 -10.65
C VAL A 115 11.07 -25.84 -11.57
N SER A 116 9.93 -25.38 -11.02
CA SER A 116 8.75 -25.01 -11.81
C SER A 116 7.83 -24.07 -11.08
N LEU A 117 7.15 -23.19 -11.83
CA LEU A 117 6.00 -22.43 -11.36
C LEU A 117 4.74 -23.27 -11.48
N SER A 118 3.89 -23.24 -10.44
CA SER A 118 2.56 -23.83 -10.55
C SER A 118 1.80 -23.23 -11.76
N ILE A 119 1.27 -24.10 -12.60
CA ILE A 119 0.48 -23.68 -13.77
C ILE A 119 -0.91 -23.19 -13.36
N PHE A 120 -1.48 -23.68 -12.26
CA PHE A 120 -2.86 -23.36 -11.84
C PHE A 120 -3.09 -21.86 -11.60
N PRO A 121 -2.25 -21.12 -10.82
CA PRO A 121 -2.42 -19.68 -10.69
C PRO A 121 -2.30 -18.93 -12.02
N GLN A 122 -1.44 -19.41 -12.93
CA GLN A 122 -1.26 -18.79 -14.24
C GLN A 122 -2.49 -19.02 -15.14
N MET A 123 -3.06 -20.22 -15.14
CA MET A 123 -4.31 -20.52 -15.86
C MET A 123 -5.47 -19.69 -15.31
N LEU A 124 -5.62 -19.60 -13.97
CA LEU A 124 -6.65 -18.77 -13.34
C LEU A 124 -6.50 -17.29 -13.73
N ALA A 125 -5.27 -16.78 -13.71
CA ALA A 125 -4.98 -15.41 -14.12
C ALA A 125 -5.32 -15.18 -15.60
N LYS A 126 -4.94 -16.12 -16.49
CA LYS A 126 -5.26 -16.06 -17.90
C LYS A 126 -6.78 -16.03 -18.12
N MET A 127 -7.52 -16.97 -17.55
CA MET A 127 -8.97 -17.03 -17.67
C MET A 127 -9.64 -15.74 -17.17
N ALA A 128 -9.15 -15.18 -16.06
CA ALA A 128 -9.68 -13.93 -15.52
C ALA A 128 -9.44 -12.74 -16.46
N ILE A 129 -8.23 -12.62 -17.03
CA ILE A 129 -7.86 -11.51 -17.92
C ILE A 129 -8.59 -11.61 -19.27
N GLU A 130 -8.80 -12.83 -19.79
CA GLU A 130 -9.48 -13.09 -21.05
C GLU A 130 -11.02 -13.01 -20.94
N ASP A 131 -11.57 -12.94 -19.70
CA ASP A 131 -13.00 -12.74 -19.49
C ASP A 131 -13.39 -11.31 -19.93
N PRO A 132 -14.32 -11.15 -20.89
CA PRO A 132 -14.77 -9.84 -21.36
C PRO A 132 -15.30 -8.94 -20.25
N SER A 133 -15.83 -9.51 -19.16
CA SER A 133 -16.36 -8.77 -18.00
C SER A 133 -15.26 -8.39 -16.97
N PHE A 134 -14.00 -8.73 -17.20
CA PHE A 134 -12.93 -8.48 -16.22
C PHE A 134 -12.81 -7.01 -15.81
N SER A 135 -12.83 -6.09 -16.77
CA SER A 135 -12.75 -4.65 -16.49
C SER A 135 -13.95 -4.14 -15.69
N GLU A 136 -15.15 -4.65 -15.97
CA GLU A 136 -16.36 -4.31 -15.22
C GLU A 136 -16.27 -4.82 -13.78
N LYS A 137 -15.83 -6.06 -13.58
CA LYS A 137 -15.61 -6.65 -12.25
C LYS A 137 -14.60 -5.85 -11.43
N ILE A 138 -13.51 -5.39 -12.04
CA ILE A 138 -12.53 -4.52 -11.37
C ILE A 138 -13.17 -3.17 -10.98
N THR A 139 -13.97 -2.59 -11.85
CA THR A 139 -14.68 -1.33 -11.56
C THR A 139 -15.63 -1.50 -10.37
N LEU A 140 -16.40 -2.60 -10.35
CA LEU A 140 -17.29 -2.93 -9.24
C LEU A 140 -16.53 -3.16 -7.93
N LEU A 141 -15.42 -3.90 -7.97
CA LEU A 141 -14.55 -4.11 -6.82
C LEU A 141 -14.02 -2.77 -6.27
N ASN A 142 -13.53 -1.90 -7.13
CA ASN A 142 -13.03 -0.58 -6.74
C ASN A 142 -14.12 0.24 -6.05
N LYS A 143 -15.33 0.27 -6.61
CA LYS A 143 -16.47 0.98 -6.01
C LYS A 143 -16.82 0.44 -4.61
N GLN A 144 -16.84 -0.87 -4.43
CA GLN A 144 -17.12 -1.50 -3.12
C GLN A 144 -16.03 -1.19 -2.10
N VAL A 145 -14.76 -1.27 -2.51
CA VAL A 145 -13.63 -0.97 -1.60
C VAL A 145 -13.59 0.51 -1.26
N GLU A 146 -13.85 1.41 -2.21
CA GLU A 146 -13.95 2.85 -1.99
C GLU A 146 -15.03 3.21 -0.98
N GLN A 147 -16.23 2.62 -1.10
CA GLN A 147 -17.33 2.84 -0.15
C GLN A 147 -16.91 2.45 1.28
N ARG A 148 -16.30 1.27 1.45
CA ARG A 148 -15.81 0.82 2.75
C ARG A 148 -14.69 1.71 3.29
N ALA A 149 -13.72 2.06 2.46
CA ALA A 149 -12.61 2.92 2.83
C ALA A 149 -13.07 4.32 3.24
N THR A 150 -14.05 4.88 2.53
CA THR A 150 -14.68 6.17 2.87
C THR A 150 -15.40 6.10 4.22
N ALA A 151 -16.16 5.05 4.48
CA ALA A 151 -16.85 4.88 5.75
C ALA A 151 -15.85 4.77 6.92
N VAL A 152 -14.81 3.96 6.78
CA VAL A 152 -13.73 3.84 7.79
C VAL A 152 -13.02 5.18 8.01
N TYR A 153 -12.72 5.91 6.92
CA TYR A 153 -12.12 7.25 7.01
C TYR A 153 -13.01 8.21 7.82
N GLN A 154 -14.34 8.20 7.62
CA GLN A 154 -15.26 9.05 8.38
C GLN A 154 -15.28 8.71 9.87
N VAL A 155 -15.20 7.43 10.24
CA VAL A 155 -15.07 7.03 11.66
C VAL A 155 -13.82 7.67 12.27
N PHE A 156 -12.65 7.53 11.66
CA PHE A 156 -11.43 8.14 12.20
C PHE A 156 -11.47 9.67 12.19
N LYS A 157 -12.07 10.28 11.17
CA LYS A 157 -12.21 11.74 11.06
C LYS A 157 -13.08 12.31 12.18
N SER A 158 -14.04 11.53 12.70
CA SER A 158 -14.88 11.95 13.84
C SER A 158 -14.17 11.86 15.20
N LEU A 159 -12.97 11.26 15.24
CA LEU A 159 -12.16 11.08 16.45
C LEU A 159 -10.94 12.03 16.38
N PRO A 160 -10.98 13.18 17.07
CA PRO A 160 -9.98 14.24 16.93
C PRO A 160 -8.56 13.83 17.37
N GLU A 161 -8.45 12.76 18.16
CA GLU A 161 -7.18 12.19 18.60
C GLU A 161 -6.40 11.53 17.46
N TRP A 162 -7.05 11.24 16.34
CA TRP A 162 -6.45 10.62 15.18
C TRP A 162 -6.26 11.61 14.03
N GLU A 163 -5.15 11.49 13.35
CA GLU A 163 -4.88 12.16 12.10
C GLU A 163 -4.92 11.15 10.95
N VAL A 164 -5.77 11.42 9.98
CA VAL A 164 -5.98 10.55 8.81
C VAL A 164 -6.10 11.36 7.53
N SER A 165 -5.78 10.72 6.41
CA SER A 165 -6.03 11.25 5.07
C SER A 165 -7.02 10.36 4.31
N PRO A 166 -7.80 10.91 3.37
CA PRO A 166 -8.69 10.11 2.53
C PRO A 166 -7.92 9.03 1.78
N VAL A 167 -8.49 7.83 1.75
CA VAL A 167 -7.94 6.71 0.98
C VAL A 167 -8.27 6.91 -0.50
N LYS A 168 -7.26 6.91 -1.37
CA LYS A 168 -7.40 7.15 -2.81
C LYS A 168 -7.31 5.85 -3.63
N GLY A 169 -7.10 4.73 -2.98
CA GLY A 169 -6.97 3.40 -3.57
C GLY A 169 -6.25 2.42 -2.64
N GLY A 170 -6.07 1.20 -3.10
CA GLY A 170 -5.54 0.11 -2.27
C GLY A 170 -6.50 -0.31 -1.18
N PHE A 171 -5.97 -0.89 -0.11
CA PHE A 171 -6.76 -1.45 0.99
C PHE A 171 -6.53 -0.75 2.32
N TYR A 172 -5.57 0.18 2.41
CA TYR A 172 -5.02 0.60 3.69
C TYR A 172 -5.34 2.05 4.01
N LEU A 173 -5.87 2.25 5.22
CA LEU A 173 -5.90 3.53 5.89
C LEU A 173 -4.73 3.58 6.89
N TRP A 174 -4.00 4.69 6.87
CA TRP A 174 -2.96 5.01 7.83
C TRP A 174 -3.48 6.08 8.78
N ALA A 175 -3.56 5.75 10.06
CA ALA A 175 -4.01 6.66 11.09
C ALA A 175 -2.88 6.96 12.08
N HIS A 176 -2.63 8.23 12.34
CA HIS A 176 -1.63 8.70 13.29
C HIS A 176 -2.30 9.15 14.58
N TRP A 177 -1.84 8.64 15.71
CA TRP A 177 -2.26 9.02 17.05
C TRP A 177 -1.59 10.32 17.47
N ARG A 178 -2.34 11.38 17.76
CA ARG A 178 -1.82 12.72 18.03
C ARG A 178 -1.21 12.88 19.42
N GLN A 179 -1.54 11.99 20.36
CA GLN A 179 -1.10 12.08 21.76
C GLN A 179 0.20 11.27 22.03
N GLY A 180 1.12 11.26 21.07
CA GLY A 180 2.45 10.66 21.20
C GLY A 180 2.57 9.22 20.71
N ALA A 181 3.56 8.50 21.20
CA ALA A 181 3.84 7.14 20.76
C ALA A 181 2.83 6.14 21.30
N LEU A 182 2.40 5.20 20.47
CA LEU A 182 1.65 4.01 20.92
C LEU A 182 2.64 2.97 21.47
N LYS A 183 2.36 2.46 22.66
CA LYS A 183 3.20 1.51 23.40
C LYS A 183 2.73 0.07 23.18
N PRO A 184 3.53 -0.95 23.52
CA PRO A 184 3.11 -2.34 23.40
C PRO A 184 1.78 -2.66 24.10
N GLU A 185 1.50 -2.05 25.26
CA GLU A 185 0.27 -2.24 26.02
C GLU A 185 -0.96 -1.70 25.27
N ASP A 186 -0.80 -0.65 24.48
CA ASP A 186 -1.87 -0.02 23.71
C ASP A 186 -2.42 -0.97 22.63
N TRP A 187 -1.58 -1.88 22.08
CA TRP A 187 -2.03 -2.89 21.12
C TRP A 187 -2.99 -3.89 21.69
N GLN A 188 -2.91 -4.17 22.98
CA GLN A 188 -3.85 -5.05 23.68
C GLN A 188 -5.25 -4.44 23.75
N VAL A 189 -5.36 -3.11 23.77
CA VAL A 189 -6.67 -2.42 23.73
C VAL A 189 -7.38 -2.74 22.42
N PHE A 190 -6.68 -2.63 21.29
CA PHE A 190 -7.23 -2.99 19.98
C PHE A 190 -7.65 -4.45 19.90
N LEU A 191 -6.82 -5.37 20.40
CA LEU A 191 -7.12 -6.80 20.38
C LEU A 191 -8.33 -7.16 21.24
N ARG A 192 -8.44 -6.58 22.45
CA ARG A 192 -9.59 -6.80 23.35
C ARG A 192 -10.90 -6.29 22.75
N GLU A 193 -10.86 -5.19 22.04
CA GLU A 193 -12.00 -4.66 21.30
C GLU A 193 -12.24 -5.39 19.95
N GLY A 194 -11.43 -6.39 19.60
CA GLY A 194 -11.58 -7.18 18.38
C GLY A 194 -11.28 -6.40 17.10
N VAL A 195 -10.43 -5.37 17.17
CA VAL A 195 -9.97 -4.60 16.00
C VAL A 195 -8.51 -4.95 15.71
N LEU A 196 -8.27 -5.62 14.59
CA LEU A 196 -6.92 -6.00 14.18
C LEU A 196 -6.27 -4.88 13.35
N VAL A 197 -5.17 -4.34 13.86
CA VAL A 197 -4.36 -3.31 13.20
C VAL A 197 -2.90 -3.75 13.08
N ALA A 198 -2.18 -3.19 12.11
CA ALA A 198 -0.74 -3.34 12.05
C ALA A 198 -0.07 -2.08 12.62
N PRO A 199 0.74 -2.20 13.68
CA PRO A 199 1.43 -1.07 14.29
C PRO A 199 2.53 -0.51 13.37
N SER A 200 2.79 0.79 13.46
CA SER A 200 3.82 1.47 12.66
C SER A 200 5.21 0.90 12.85
N VAL A 201 5.51 0.35 14.02
CA VAL A 201 6.80 -0.31 14.32
C VAL A 201 7.09 -1.52 13.45
N ALA A 202 6.07 -2.12 12.81
CA ALA A 202 6.26 -3.18 11.83
C ALA A 202 6.81 -2.66 10.48
N PHE A 203 6.85 -1.34 10.27
CA PHE A 203 7.23 -0.71 9.01
C PHE A 203 8.34 0.32 9.15
N SER A 204 8.52 0.90 10.33
CA SER A 204 9.53 1.92 10.62
C SER A 204 9.79 2.04 12.11
N GLU A 205 10.84 2.77 12.49
CA GLU A 205 11.11 3.10 13.90
C GLU A 205 10.12 4.10 14.52
N LYS A 206 9.34 4.81 13.68
CA LYS A 206 8.34 5.77 14.16
C LYS A 206 7.18 5.05 14.83
N ARG A 207 6.87 5.47 16.06
CA ARG A 207 5.78 4.93 16.87
C ARG A 207 4.62 5.93 16.91
N GLY A 208 3.38 5.47 16.84
CA GLY A 208 2.22 6.35 16.96
C GLY A 208 1.25 6.28 15.78
N SER A 209 1.49 5.37 14.83
CA SER A 209 0.54 5.15 13.74
C SER A 209 0.11 3.69 13.67
N ILE A 210 -1.04 3.49 13.05
CA ILE A 210 -1.59 2.17 12.74
C ILE A 210 -1.94 2.09 11.26
N ARG A 211 -1.80 0.90 10.68
CA ARG A 211 -2.38 0.56 9.39
C ARG A 211 -3.61 -0.33 9.59
N LEU A 212 -4.73 0.09 9.05
CA LEU A 212 -5.98 -0.68 9.02
C LEU A 212 -6.31 -1.11 7.59
N ASN A 213 -6.78 -2.36 7.43
CA ASN A 213 -7.32 -2.83 6.15
C ASN A 213 -8.81 -2.49 6.06
N CYS A 214 -9.15 -1.48 5.24
CA CYS A 214 -10.52 -1.00 5.08
C CYS A 214 -11.41 -1.97 4.29
N SER A 215 -10.84 -2.82 3.43
CA SER A 215 -11.62 -3.69 2.54
C SER A 215 -12.35 -4.84 3.28
N ARG A 216 -11.99 -5.10 4.53
CA ARG A 216 -12.51 -6.23 5.32
C ARG A 216 -13.68 -5.86 6.24
N ILE A 217 -13.97 -4.59 6.41
CA ILE A 217 -15.09 -4.14 7.25
C ILE A 217 -16.30 -3.97 6.34
N SER A 218 -17.32 -4.79 6.55
CA SER A 218 -18.55 -4.72 5.76
C SER A 218 -19.44 -3.53 6.20
N PRO A 219 -20.40 -3.10 5.37
CA PRO A 219 -21.34 -2.05 5.76
C PRO A 219 -22.13 -2.41 7.03
N GLU A 220 -22.48 -3.68 7.21
CA GLU A 220 -23.22 -4.18 8.38
C GLU A 220 -22.38 -4.16 9.66
N GLU A 221 -21.06 -4.32 9.54
CA GLU A 221 -20.13 -4.27 10.67
C GLU A 221 -19.71 -2.84 11.04
N MET A 222 -19.98 -1.85 10.18
CA MET A 222 -19.52 -0.48 10.36
C MET A 222 -20.03 0.18 11.65
N PRO A 223 -21.29 0.03 12.09
CA PRO A 223 -21.72 0.58 13.38
C PRO A 223 -20.92 0.03 14.56
N LEU A 224 -20.72 -1.29 14.60
CA LEU A 224 -19.94 -1.95 15.64
C LEU A 224 -18.47 -1.52 15.60
N PHE A 225 -17.90 -1.37 14.41
CA PHE A 225 -16.53 -0.85 14.23
C PHE A 225 -16.42 0.58 14.80
N CYS A 226 -17.38 1.45 14.52
CA CYS A 226 -17.42 2.82 15.06
C CYS A 226 -17.43 2.82 16.59
N GLU A 227 -18.32 2.05 17.23
CA GLU A 227 -18.40 1.92 18.68
C GLU A 227 -17.08 1.43 19.30
N ARG A 228 -16.46 0.42 18.68
CA ARG A 228 -15.17 -0.12 19.13
C ARG A 228 -14.07 0.92 19.04
N MET A 229 -13.99 1.67 17.94
CA MET A 229 -12.98 2.72 17.77
C MET A 229 -13.16 3.86 18.79
N VAL A 230 -14.40 4.22 19.14
CA VAL A 230 -14.69 5.19 20.22
C VAL A 230 -14.16 4.67 21.55
N ARG A 231 -14.45 3.41 21.91
CA ARG A 231 -13.95 2.80 23.16
C ARG A 231 -12.43 2.72 23.20
N ILE A 232 -11.80 2.27 22.10
CA ILE A 232 -10.34 2.22 21.97
C ILE A 232 -9.74 3.60 22.20
N THR A 233 -10.25 4.62 21.49
CA THR A 233 -9.73 5.99 21.56
C THR A 233 -9.82 6.55 22.97
N ARG A 234 -10.95 6.33 23.67
CA ARG A 234 -11.13 6.73 25.07
C ARG A 234 -10.12 6.03 25.98
N GLN A 235 -9.98 4.71 25.91
CA GLN A 235 -9.04 3.96 26.75
C GLN A 235 -7.58 4.37 26.52
N LEU A 236 -7.21 4.63 25.25
CA LEU A 236 -5.88 5.15 24.93
C LEU A 236 -5.63 6.52 25.54
N SER A 237 -6.63 7.41 25.56
CA SER A 237 -6.53 8.74 26.15
C SER A 237 -6.43 8.67 27.69
N GLU A 238 -7.24 7.85 28.33
CA GLU A 238 -7.21 7.60 29.79
C GLU A 238 -5.84 7.06 30.24
N ASN A 239 -5.26 6.11 29.49
CA ASN A 239 -3.93 5.58 29.74
C ASN A 239 -2.80 6.64 29.67
N ARG A 240 -3.03 7.77 28.98
CA ARG A 240 -2.08 8.89 28.92
C ARG A 240 -2.22 9.81 30.13
N GLN A 241 -3.43 10.10 30.58
CA GLN A 241 -3.70 10.99 31.72
C GLN A 241 -3.15 10.39 33.02
N THR A 242 -3.40 9.12 33.30
CA THR A 242 -2.92 8.42 34.50
C THR A 242 -1.38 8.42 34.64
N LYS A 243 -0.63 8.60 33.53
CA LYS A 243 0.84 8.62 33.54
C LYS A 243 1.45 10.01 33.63
N ILE A 244 0.65 11.08 33.55
CA ILE A 244 1.11 12.45 33.77
C ILE A 244 1.01 12.81 35.26
N GLU A 245 0.12 12.11 36.00
CA GLU A 245 -0.13 12.30 37.42
C GLU A 245 0.78 11.46 38.34
N GLN A 246 1.61 10.59 37.76
CA GLN A 246 2.67 9.80 38.45
C GLN A 246 4.08 10.31 38.09
#